data_06323baa78bd5170e199e164aee85b75
#
_entry.id   06323baa78bd5170e199e164aee85b75
#
_cell.length_a   1.000
_cell.length_b   1.000
_cell.length_c   1.000
_cell.angle_alpha   90.00
_cell.angle_beta   90.00
_cell.angle_gamma   90.00
#
_symmetry.space_group_name_H-M   'P 1'
#
loop_
_entity.id
_entity.type
_entity.pdbx_description
1 polymer ?
#
loop_
_entity_poly.entity_id
_entity_poly.type
_entity_poly.pdbx_seq_one_letter_code
_entity_poly.pdbx_strand_id
1 'polypeptide(L)'
;MLKKFLKGSQAPDPQSKPKESEEILEEQIDAGIKEFKRSNRNLFVSAFTAGLEIGFSVLLMGTLYSLFVGKVSPESMSLLLAISYPIGFIFVIIGRSELFTEHTALALLPVLNGSVTLRNLLILWTIVYVGNIIGGLLFTLLLVQIGPSVGFIQVDSFYHLAKKMVDYDWNTILFSALLAGWMMGLLGWLVT
;
A
#
# COMPACT_ATOMS: atom_id res chain seq x y z
N MET A 1 4.76 -27.05 -19.60
CA MET A 1 4.26 -26.10 -18.59
C MET A 1 4.98 -24.75 -18.62
N LEU A 2 6.27 -24.69 -18.84
CA LEU A 2 7.08 -23.43 -18.88
C LEU A 2 6.69 -22.45 -20.01
N LYS A 3 6.27 -22.93 -21.17
CA LYS A 3 5.88 -22.06 -22.31
C LYS A 3 4.60 -21.23 -22.09
N LYS A 4 3.78 -21.54 -21.08
CA LYS A 4 2.56 -20.79 -20.75
C LYS A 4 2.85 -19.61 -19.81
N PHE A 5 3.95 -19.66 -19.07
CA PHE A 5 4.40 -18.57 -18.18
C PHE A 5 5.11 -17.44 -18.93
N LEU A 6 5.73 -17.72 -20.07
CA LEU A 6 6.49 -16.75 -20.85
C LEU A 6 5.64 -15.90 -21.82
N LYS A 7 4.34 -16.18 -21.91
CA LYS A 7 3.41 -15.46 -22.81
C LYS A 7 2.76 -14.23 -22.20
N GLY A 8 3.06 -13.90 -20.94
CA GLY A 8 2.47 -12.79 -20.18
C GLY A 8 3.36 -11.55 -20.00
N SER A 9 4.59 -11.57 -20.52
CA SER A 9 5.49 -10.40 -20.45
C SER A 9 5.95 -10.04 -21.86
N GLN A 10 5.03 -9.50 -22.65
CA GLN A 10 5.47 -8.73 -23.81
C GLN A 10 5.90 -7.36 -23.27
N ALA A 11 7.18 -7.01 -23.48
CA ALA A 11 7.63 -5.63 -23.32
C ALA A 11 6.73 -4.71 -24.15
N PRO A 12 6.39 -3.51 -23.67
CA PRO A 12 5.58 -2.57 -24.43
C PRO A 12 6.18 -2.40 -25.81
N ASP A 13 5.34 -2.54 -26.85
CA ASP A 13 5.77 -2.27 -28.22
C ASP A 13 6.25 -0.80 -28.27
N PRO A 14 7.50 -0.52 -28.69
CA PRO A 14 8.01 0.84 -28.80
C PRO A 14 7.21 1.76 -29.71
N GLN A 15 6.23 1.22 -30.45
CA GLN A 15 5.33 1.94 -31.34
C GLN A 15 3.89 2.06 -30.80
N SER A 16 3.60 1.58 -29.57
CA SER A 16 2.27 1.78 -28.99
C SER A 16 2.05 3.26 -28.71
N LYS A 17 1.00 3.84 -29.32
CA LYS A 17 0.55 5.19 -28.96
C LYS A 17 0.20 5.23 -27.48
N PRO A 18 0.42 6.36 -26.78
CA PRO A 18 -0.09 6.53 -25.43
C PRO A 18 -1.60 6.22 -25.41
N LYS A 19 -2.05 5.48 -24.39
CA LYS A 19 -3.48 5.18 -24.21
C LYS A 19 -4.27 6.47 -24.06
N GLU A 20 -5.47 6.49 -24.62
CA GLU A 20 -6.42 7.58 -24.39
C GLU A 20 -7.03 7.48 -22.99
N SER A 21 -7.47 8.61 -22.44
CA SER A 21 -8.01 8.65 -21.07
C SER A 21 -9.23 7.73 -20.88
N GLU A 22 -10.05 7.59 -21.93
CA GLU A 22 -11.22 6.70 -21.95
C GLU A 22 -10.79 5.23 -21.84
N GLU A 23 -9.76 4.83 -22.57
CA GLU A 23 -9.21 3.48 -22.56
C GLU A 23 -8.65 3.10 -21.17
N ILE A 24 -7.91 4.04 -20.54
CA ILE A 24 -7.41 3.85 -19.18
C ILE A 24 -8.56 3.68 -18.19
N LEU A 25 -9.60 4.50 -18.29
CA LEU A 25 -10.76 4.44 -17.42
C LEU A 25 -11.51 3.11 -17.56
N GLU A 26 -11.71 2.62 -18.77
CA GLU A 26 -12.35 1.34 -19.04
C GLU A 26 -11.53 0.19 -18.45
N GLU A 27 -10.21 0.19 -18.65
CA GLU A 27 -9.32 -0.84 -18.06
C GLU A 27 -9.38 -0.83 -16.53
N GLN A 28 -9.44 0.34 -15.90
CA GLN A 28 -9.58 0.46 -14.44
C GLN A 28 -10.94 -0.04 -13.95
N ILE A 29 -12.03 0.28 -14.65
CA ILE A 29 -13.37 -0.24 -14.32
C ILE A 29 -13.37 -1.76 -14.42
N ASP A 30 -12.80 -2.33 -15.48
CA ASP A 30 -12.71 -3.77 -15.68
C ASP A 30 -11.83 -4.45 -14.62
N ALA A 31 -10.71 -3.83 -14.25
CA ALA A 31 -9.88 -4.28 -13.16
C ALA A 31 -10.66 -4.28 -11.83
N GLY A 32 -11.36 -3.20 -11.53
CA GLY A 32 -12.22 -3.09 -10.35
C GLY A 32 -13.31 -4.16 -10.32
N ILE A 33 -14.01 -4.43 -11.43
CA ILE A 33 -15.04 -5.47 -11.52
C ILE A 33 -14.45 -6.87 -11.21
N LYS A 34 -13.21 -7.14 -11.61
CA LYS A 34 -12.56 -8.44 -11.33
C LYS A 34 -12.37 -8.64 -9.82
N GLU A 35 -12.10 -7.60 -9.05
CA GLU A 35 -11.96 -7.70 -7.59
C GLU A 35 -13.25 -8.17 -6.91
N PHE A 36 -14.41 -7.71 -7.37
CA PHE A 36 -15.70 -8.16 -6.84
C PHE A 36 -16.06 -9.62 -7.18
N LYS A 37 -15.36 -10.23 -8.14
CA LYS A 37 -15.53 -11.65 -8.51
C LYS A 37 -14.67 -12.60 -7.66
N ARG A 38 -13.73 -12.06 -6.88
CA ARG A 38 -12.87 -12.86 -6.00
C ARG A 38 -13.65 -13.37 -4.78
N SER A 39 -13.27 -14.52 -4.26
CA SER A 39 -13.84 -15.00 -3.02
C SER A 39 -13.37 -14.14 -1.84
N ASN A 40 -14.22 -13.95 -0.84
CA ASN A 40 -13.89 -13.16 0.37
C ASN A 40 -12.63 -13.69 1.08
N ARG A 41 -12.42 -15.01 1.05
CA ARG A 41 -11.21 -15.63 1.62
C ARG A 41 -9.95 -15.22 0.87
N ASN A 42 -9.95 -15.26 -0.45
CA ASN A 42 -8.80 -14.88 -1.26
C ASN A 42 -8.49 -13.38 -1.12
N LEU A 43 -9.55 -12.56 -1.08
CA LEU A 43 -9.44 -11.12 -0.87
C LEU A 43 -8.83 -10.82 0.51
N PHE A 44 -9.30 -11.50 1.57
CA PHE A 44 -8.77 -11.34 2.93
C PHE A 44 -7.30 -11.76 3.03
N VAL A 45 -6.93 -12.92 2.46
CA VAL A 45 -5.53 -13.40 2.48
C VAL A 45 -4.61 -12.43 1.75
N SER A 46 -5.02 -11.93 0.58
CA SER A 46 -4.27 -10.94 -0.18
C SER A 46 -4.11 -9.63 0.62
N ALA A 47 -5.19 -9.14 1.22
CA ALA A 47 -5.17 -7.94 2.07
C ALA A 47 -4.29 -8.14 3.33
N PHE A 48 -4.37 -9.29 3.98
CA PHE A 48 -3.49 -9.63 5.10
C PHE A 48 -2.02 -9.61 4.70
N THR A 49 -1.68 -10.14 3.51
CA THR A 49 -0.32 -10.10 2.96
C THR A 49 0.12 -8.66 2.72
N ALA A 50 -0.73 -7.81 2.14
CA ALA A 50 -0.41 -6.39 1.96
C ALA A 50 -0.10 -5.68 3.30
N GLY A 51 -0.86 -6.00 4.35
CA GLY A 51 -0.57 -5.50 5.70
C GLY A 51 0.81 -5.92 6.22
N LEU A 52 1.23 -7.17 5.97
CA LEU A 52 2.59 -7.64 6.29
C LEU A 52 3.64 -6.89 5.47
N GLU A 53 3.41 -6.69 4.17
CA GLU A 53 4.33 -6.02 3.25
C GLU A 53 4.58 -4.56 3.62
N ILE A 54 3.55 -3.81 4.03
CA ILE A 54 3.72 -2.44 4.55
C ILE A 54 4.61 -2.42 5.81
N GLY A 55 4.60 -3.48 6.60
CA GLY A 55 5.48 -3.64 7.75
C GLY A 55 6.98 -3.52 7.41
N PHE A 56 7.41 -3.85 6.18
CA PHE A 56 8.80 -3.66 5.76
C PHE A 56 9.22 -2.19 5.71
N SER A 57 8.30 -1.26 5.46
CA SER A 57 8.59 0.18 5.63
C SER A 57 8.94 0.49 7.08
N VAL A 58 8.15 -0.02 8.02
CA VAL A 58 8.39 0.18 9.46
C VAL A 58 9.71 -0.46 9.91
N LEU A 59 10.00 -1.67 9.43
CA LEU A 59 11.27 -2.35 9.67
C LEU A 59 12.46 -1.50 9.21
N LEU A 60 12.44 -1.01 7.97
CA LEU A 60 13.55 -0.25 7.41
C LEU A 60 13.69 1.11 8.12
N MET A 61 12.58 1.83 8.32
CA MET A 61 12.61 3.12 9.02
C MET A 61 13.09 2.96 10.48
N GLY A 62 12.62 1.94 11.19
CA GLY A 62 13.04 1.67 12.57
C GLY A 62 14.52 1.34 12.67
N THR A 63 15.01 0.52 11.74
CA THR A 63 16.44 0.17 11.66
C THR A 63 17.30 1.40 11.36
N LEU A 64 16.96 2.19 10.34
CA LEU A 64 17.72 3.38 9.98
C LEU A 64 17.68 4.44 11.08
N TYR A 65 16.52 4.64 11.70
CA TYR A 65 16.41 5.55 12.83
C TYR A 65 17.33 5.12 13.98
N SER A 66 17.29 3.83 14.36
CA SER A 66 18.14 3.29 15.42
C SER A 66 19.64 3.40 15.12
N LEU A 67 20.04 3.21 13.87
CA LEU A 67 21.44 3.30 13.45
C LEU A 67 21.99 4.72 13.43
N PHE A 68 21.17 5.70 13.04
CA PHE A 68 21.61 7.06 12.71
C PHE A 68 21.14 8.12 13.70
N VAL A 69 20.26 7.81 14.66
CA VAL A 69 19.82 8.78 15.68
C VAL A 69 21.03 9.34 16.46
N GLY A 70 21.13 10.65 16.53
CA GLY A 70 22.25 11.38 17.14
C GLY A 70 23.56 11.39 16.32
N LYS A 71 23.60 10.76 15.14
CA LYS A 71 24.80 10.71 14.26
C LYS A 71 24.63 11.56 13.00
N VAL A 72 23.41 11.89 12.62
CA VAL A 72 23.10 12.73 11.46
C VAL A 72 22.20 13.89 11.86
N SER A 73 22.11 14.92 11.02
CA SER A 73 21.22 16.04 11.27
C SER A 73 19.73 15.62 11.19
N PRO A 74 18.81 16.33 11.86
CA PRO A 74 17.37 16.05 11.76
C PRO A 74 16.83 16.03 10.32
N GLU A 75 17.36 16.90 9.46
CA GLU A 75 16.99 16.99 8.04
C GLU A 75 17.44 15.74 7.29
N SER A 76 18.69 15.30 7.51
CA SER A 76 19.21 14.07 6.91
C SER A 76 18.42 12.83 7.38
N MET A 77 18.07 12.77 8.67
CA MET A 77 17.22 11.72 9.19
C MET A 77 15.83 11.72 8.51
N SER A 78 15.22 12.90 8.37
CA SER A 78 13.92 13.02 7.70
C SER A 78 13.99 12.55 6.25
N LEU A 79 15.06 12.85 5.52
CA LEU A 79 15.26 12.38 4.15
C LEU A 79 15.43 10.85 4.09
N LEU A 80 16.24 10.27 4.99
CA LEU A 80 16.42 8.81 5.07
C LEU A 80 15.08 8.09 5.32
N LEU A 81 14.27 8.59 6.24
CA LEU A 81 12.96 8.02 6.53
C LEU A 81 11.98 8.19 5.35
N ALA A 82 12.00 9.34 4.67
CA ALA A 82 11.16 9.59 3.51
C ALA A 82 11.47 8.64 2.33
N ILE A 83 12.75 8.37 2.08
CA ILE A 83 13.18 7.42 1.03
C ILE A 83 12.83 5.98 1.41
N SER A 84 12.83 5.64 2.70
CA SER A 84 12.55 4.30 3.21
C SER A 84 11.06 3.97 3.25
N TYR A 85 10.22 4.98 3.40
CA TYR A 85 8.77 4.84 3.55
C TYR A 85 8.10 4.06 2.40
N PRO A 86 8.44 4.29 1.12
CA PRO A 86 7.79 3.61 0.00
C PRO A 86 8.09 2.12 -0.15
N ILE A 87 9.06 1.55 0.59
CA ILE A 87 9.52 0.18 0.34
C ILE A 87 8.41 -0.86 0.48
N GLY A 88 7.55 -0.71 1.49
CA GLY A 88 6.40 -1.60 1.68
C GLY A 88 5.36 -1.46 0.57
N PHE A 89 5.14 -0.24 0.07
CA PHE A 89 4.26 0.00 -1.09
C PHE A 89 4.82 -0.64 -2.37
N ILE A 90 6.14 -0.62 -2.56
CA ILE A 90 6.78 -1.30 -3.70
C ILE A 90 6.50 -2.80 -3.63
N PHE A 91 6.59 -3.43 -2.45
CA PHE A 91 6.26 -4.84 -2.29
C PHE A 91 4.79 -5.13 -2.57
N VAL A 92 3.87 -4.31 -2.08
CA VAL A 92 2.43 -4.42 -2.37
C VAL A 92 2.16 -4.36 -3.89
N ILE A 93 2.72 -3.37 -4.59
CA ILE A 93 2.50 -3.18 -6.03
C ILE A 93 3.09 -4.37 -6.83
N ILE A 94 4.34 -4.79 -6.53
CA ILE A 94 4.99 -5.91 -7.23
C ILE A 94 4.31 -7.23 -6.86
N GLY A 95 3.93 -7.42 -5.60
CA GLY A 95 3.24 -8.60 -5.08
C GLY A 95 1.78 -8.67 -5.51
N ARG A 96 1.22 -7.57 -6.02
CA ARG A 96 -0.20 -7.44 -6.37
C ARG A 96 -1.12 -7.84 -5.22
N SER A 97 -0.77 -7.39 -4.01
CA SER A 97 -1.56 -7.58 -2.80
C SER A 97 -2.56 -6.45 -2.62
N GLU A 98 -3.67 -6.74 -1.93
CA GLU A 98 -4.80 -5.80 -1.80
C GLU A 98 -4.54 -4.79 -0.69
N LEU A 99 -4.05 -3.61 -1.02
CA LEU A 99 -3.93 -2.53 -0.07
C LEU A 99 -5.15 -1.60 -0.13
N PHE A 100 -5.76 -1.33 1.02
CA PHE A 100 -7.00 -0.55 1.13
C PHE A 100 -6.88 0.83 0.47
N THR A 101 -5.77 1.54 0.66
CA THR A 101 -5.55 2.87 0.09
C THR A 101 -5.48 2.88 -1.44
N GLU A 102 -4.96 1.83 -2.06
CA GLU A 102 -4.93 1.65 -3.51
C GLU A 102 -6.30 1.23 -4.05
N HIS A 103 -6.91 0.22 -3.43
CA HIS A 103 -8.18 -0.35 -3.87
C HIS A 103 -9.39 0.55 -3.61
N THR A 104 -9.25 1.59 -2.79
CA THR A 104 -10.36 2.52 -2.51
C THR A 104 -10.85 3.19 -3.79
N ALA A 105 -9.95 3.74 -4.60
CA ALA A 105 -10.29 4.38 -5.87
C ALA A 105 -10.74 3.36 -6.92
N LEU A 106 -9.97 2.27 -7.10
CA LEU A 106 -10.24 1.25 -8.10
C LEU A 106 -11.61 0.58 -7.90
N ALA A 107 -11.97 0.23 -6.66
CA ALA A 107 -13.25 -0.40 -6.35
C ALA A 107 -14.45 0.56 -6.46
N LEU A 108 -14.23 1.86 -6.35
CA LEU A 108 -15.29 2.86 -6.47
C LEU A 108 -15.76 3.03 -7.92
N LEU A 109 -14.87 2.93 -8.90
CA LEU A 109 -15.17 3.15 -10.32
C LEU A 109 -16.33 2.27 -10.84
N PRO A 110 -16.37 0.93 -10.59
CA PRO A 110 -17.50 0.09 -10.99
C PRO A 110 -18.83 0.49 -10.34
N VAL A 111 -18.82 1.08 -9.15
CA VAL A 111 -20.04 1.57 -8.48
C VAL A 111 -20.53 2.84 -9.17
N LEU A 112 -19.64 3.77 -9.49
CA LEU A 112 -19.98 4.99 -10.22
C LEU A 112 -20.48 4.69 -11.63
N ASN A 113 -19.95 3.65 -12.27
CA ASN A 113 -20.42 3.14 -13.56
C ASN A 113 -21.72 2.32 -13.48
N GLY A 114 -22.26 2.07 -12.28
CA GLY A 114 -23.50 1.30 -12.10
C GLY A 114 -23.36 -0.22 -12.24
N SER A 115 -22.14 -0.75 -12.43
CA SER A 115 -21.88 -2.18 -12.61
C SER A 115 -21.91 -2.97 -11.30
N VAL A 116 -21.69 -2.30 -10.15
CA VAL A 116 -21.62 -2.91 -8.83
C VAL A 116 -22.41 -2.08 -7.82
N THR A 117 -23.00 -2.74 -6.81
CA THR A 117 -23.77 -2.05 -5.77
C THR A 117 -22.86 -1.48 -4.68
N LEU A 118 -23.29 -0.38 -4.06
CA LEU A 118 -22.61 0.21 -2.91
C LEU A 118 -22.44 -0.79 -1.75
N ARG A 119 -23.39 -1.70 -1.54
CA ARG A 119 -23.32 -2.75 -0.52
C ARG A 119 -22.11 -3.65 -0.76
N ASN A 120 -21.89 -4.07 -2.01
CA ASN A 120 -20.72 -4.92 -2.36
C ASN A 120 -19.42 -4.17 -2.14
N LEU A 121 -19.36 -2.88 -2.45
CA LEU A 121 -18.21 -2.03 -2.18
C LEU A 121 -17.88 -1.98 -0.70
N LEU A 122 -18.87 -1.74 0.17
CA LEU A 122 -18.66 -1.70 1.62
C LEU A 122 -18.17 -3.04 2.18
N ILE A 123 -18.66 -4.16 1.66
CA ILE A 123 -18.19 -5.49 2.05
C ILE A 123 -16.71 -5.67 1.63
N LEU A 124 -16.37 -5.35 0.38
CA LEU A 124 -15.01 -5.43 -0.12
C LEU A 124 -14.06 -4.55 0.71
N TRP A 125 -14.41 -3.31 0.92
CA TRP A 125 -13.62 -2.37 1.72
C TRP A 125 -13.41 -2.86 3.15
N THR A 126 -14.44 -3.42 3.79
CA THR A 126 -14.33 -3.97 5.14
C THR A 126 -13.35 -5.13 5.19
N ILE A 127 -13.43 -6.06 4.24
CA ILE A 127 -12.54 -7.23 4.18
C ILE A 127 -11.09 -6.78 3.99
N VAL A 128 -10.84 -5.88 3.03
CA VAL A 128 -9.49 -5.39 2.73
C VAL A 128 -8.93 -4.60 3.91
N TYR A 129 -9.71 -3.67 4.47
CA TYR A 129 -9.30 -2.87 5.62
C TYR A 129 -8.92 -3.74 6.83
N VAL A 130 -9.80 -4.68 7.20
CA VAL A 130 -9.55 -5.59 8.33
C VAL A 130 -8.33 -6.47 8.07
N GLY A 131 -8.19 -6.99 6.85
CA GLY A 131 -7.00 -7.77 6.46
C GLY A 131 -5.70 -6.99 6.61
N ASN A 132 -5.66 -5.76 6.09
CA ASN A 132 -4.48 -4.89 6.22
C ASN A 132 -4.13 -4.59 7.68
N ILE A 133 -5.12 -4.25 8.51
CA ILE A 133 -4.90 -3.96 9.94
C ILE A 133 -4.34 -5.19 10.66
N ILE A 134 -4.92 -6.38 10.46
CA ILE A 134 -4.45 -7.60 11.11
C ILE A 134 -3.03 -7.95 10.65
N GLY A 135 -2.73 -7.87 9.35
CA GLY A 135 -1.40 -8.11 8.81
C GLY A 135 -0.35 -7.13 9.36
N GLY A 136 -0.66 -5.83 9.34
CA GLY A 136 0.22 -4.79 9.88
C GLY A 136 0.45 -4.93 11.38
N LEU A 137 -0.58 -5.23 12.16
CA LEU A 137 -0.45 -5.48 13.60
C LEU A 137 0.42 -6.70 13.89
N LEU A 138 0.21 -7.82 13.17
CA LEU A 138 1.03 -9.02 13.36
C LEU A 138 2.49 -8.73 13.04
N PHE A 139 2.78 -8.07 11.92
CA PHE A 139 4.16 -7.71 11.57
C PHE A 139 4.79 -6.79 12.61
N THR A 140 4.06 -5.78 13.06
CA THR A 140 4.53 -4.84 14.09
C THR A 140 4.81 -5.54 15.42
N LEU A 141 3.94 -6.46 15.85
CA LEU A 141 4.17 -7.26 17.06
C LEU A 141 5.44 -8.11 16.95
N LEU A 142 5.67 -8.73 15.80
CA LEU A 142 6.92 -9.46 15.53
C LEU A 142 8.14 -8.54 15.61
N LEU A 143 8.06 -7.35 15.01
CA LEU A 143 9.17 -6.39 15.04
C LEU A 143 9.48 -5.88 16.43
N VAL A 144 8.47 -5.56 17.23
CA VAL A 144 8.65 -5.08 18.61
C VAL A 144 9.30 -6.16 19.49
N GLN A 145 8.99 -7.43 19.24
CA GLN A 145 9.56 -8.55 19.97
C GLN A 145 10.99 -8.88 19.52
N ILE A 146 11.22 -8.93 18.20
CA ILE A 146 12.49 -9.41 17.64
C ILE A 146 13.52 -8.27 17.51
N GLY A 147 13.10 -7.09 17.11
CA GLY A 147 13.99 -5.97 16.80
C GLY A 147 14.95 -5.60 17.92
N PRO A 148 14.45 -5.33 19.14
CA PRO A 148 15.31 -5.05 20.30
C PRO A 148 16.14 -6.26 20.74
N SER A 149 15.59 -7.48 20.67
CA SER A 149 16.28 -8.70 21.10
C SER A 149 17.49 -9.03 20.23
N VAL A 150 17.40 -8.77 18.92
CA VAL A 150 18.52 -8.94 17.97
C VAL A 150 19.41 -7.69 17.90
N GLY A 151 18.93 -6.55 18.41
CA GLY A 151 19.71 -5.31 18.53
C GLY A 151 19.73 -4.42 17.28
N PHE A 152 18.89 -4.67 16.28
CA PHE A 152 18.83 -3.84 15.07
C PHE A 152 17.82 -2.68 15.15
N ILE A 153 16.82 -2.76 16.06
CA ILE A 153 15.89 -1.64 16.33
C ILE A 153 15.84 -1.37 17.83
N GLN A 154 16.00 -0.11 18.22
CA GLN A 154 15.84 0.32 19.60
C GLN A 154 14.35 0.54 19.91
N VAL A 155 13.93 0.24 21.14
CA VAL A 155 12.53 0.40 21.59
C VAL A 155 12.03 1.84 21.37
N ASP A 156 12.87 2.83 21.68
CA ASP A 156 12.53 4.25 21.51
C ASP A 156 12.27 4.64 20.07
N SER A 157 12.85 3.91 19.11
CA SER A 157 12.61 4.19 17.67
C SER A 157 11.16 3.95 17.28
N PHE A 158 10.51 2.92 17.83
CA PHE A 158 9.08 2.67 17.59
C PHE A 158 8.22 3.81 18.13
N TYR A 159 8.54 4.30 19.34
CA TYR A 159 7.83 5.42 19.92
C TYR A 159 7.96 6.70 19.08
N HIS A 160 9.17 7.03 18.66
CA HIS A 160 9.42 8.23 17.84
C HIS A 160 8.73 8.17 16.49
N LEU A 161 8.77 7.03 15.82
CA LEU A 161 8.09 6.85 14.53
C LEU A 161 6.57 6.94 14.68
N ALA A 162 5.99 6.26 15.69
CA ALA A 162 4.56 6.29 15.94
C ALA A 162 4.08 7.69 16.35
N LYS A 163 4.80 8.37 17.25
CA LYS A 163 4.47 9.71 17.71
C LYS A 163 4.39 10.70 16.55
N LYS A 164 5.35 10.67 15.63
CA LYS A 164 5.37 11.55 14.45
C LYS A 164 4.13 11.35 13.56
N MET A 165 3.46 10.20 13.60
CA MET A 165 2.27 9.92 12.78
C MET A 165 0.96 10.39 13.43
N VAL A 166 0.92 10.52 14.75
CA VAL A 166 -0.32 10.83 15.50
C VAL A 166 -0.34 12.22 16.15
N ASP A 167 0.78 12.92 16.16
CA ASP A 167 0.95 14.23 16.84
C ASP A 167 0.43 15.43 16.00
N TYR A 168 -0.45 15.17 15.05
CA TYR A 168 -1.04 16.19 14.19
C TYR A 168 -2.47 16.52 14.63
N ASP A 169 -2.87 17.79 14.46
CA ASP A 169 -4.26 18.20 14.61
C ASP A 169 -5.16 17.55 13.54
N TRP A 170 -6.43 17.45 13.86
CA TRP A 170 -7.42 16.76 13.00
C TRP A 170 -7.47 17.32 11.57
N ASN A 171 -7.36 18.65 11.40
CA ASN A 171 -7.38 19.25 10.06
C ASN A 171 -6.17 18.83 9.24
N THR A 172 -4.98 18.81 9.84
CA THR A 172 -3.76 18.34 9.17
C THR A 172 -3.89 16.88 8.74
N ILE A 173 -4.44 16.01 9.61
CA ILE A 173 -4.69 14.60 9.27
C ILE A 173 -5.67 14.51 8.09
N LEU A 174 -6.78 15.24 8.13
CA LEU A 174 -7.80 15.23 7.08
C LEU A 174 -7.23 15.65 5.71
N PHE A 175 -6.55 16.81 5.66
CA PHE A 175 -5.98 17.30 4.40
C PHE A 175 -4.84 16.42 3.89
N SER A 176 -4.03 15.85 4.77
CA SER A 176 -3.00 14.88 4.41
C SER A 176 -3.61 13.61 3.82
N ALA A 177 -4.72 13.12 4.39
CA ALA A 177 -5.44 11.96 3.87
C ALA A 177 -6.05 12.23 2.49
N LEU A 178 -6.62 13.43 2.26
CA LEU A 178 -7.12 13.83 0.94
C LEU A 178 -6.01 13.86 -0.11
N LEU A 179 -4.87 14.45 0.23
CA LEU A 179 -3.71 14.51 -0.66
C LEU A 179 -3.17 13.10 -0.95
N ALA A 180 -3.01 12.27 0.07
CA ALA A 180 -2.56 10.89 -0.09
C ALA A 180 -3.51 10.07 -0.97
N GLY A 181 -4.83 10.18 -0.77
CA GLY A 181 -5.84 9.51 -1.60
C GLY A 181 -5.77 9.96 -3.07
N TRP A 182 -5.58 11.25 -3.32
CA TRP A 182 -5.38 11.76 -4.68
C TRP A 182 -4.11 11.19 -5.33
N MET A 183 -3.00 11.18 -4.60
CA MET A 183 -1.74 10.60 -5.11
C MET A 183 -1.86 9.10 -5.43
N MET A 184 -2.59 8.33 -4.60
CA MET A 184 -2.85 6.91 -4.86
C MET A 184 -3.74 6.71 -6.09
N GLY A 185 -4.77 7.54 -6.28
CA GLY A 185 -5.59 7.52 -7.50
C GLY A 185 -4.77 7.85 -8.75
N LEU A 186 -3.88 8.86 -8.65
CA LEU A 186 -2.97 9.22 -9.74
C LEU A 186 -1.99 8.08 -10.06
N LEU A 187 -1.43 7.43 -9.03
CA LEU A 187 -0.55 6.27 -9.21
C LEU A 187 -1.28 5.15 -9.97
N GLY A 188 -2.50 4.79 -9.55
CA GLY A 188 -3.32 3.81 -10.27
C GLY A 188 -3.51 4.17 -11.74
N TRP A 189 -3.78 5.45 -12.02
CA TRP A 189 -3.91 5.95 -13.40
C TRP A 189 -2.64 5.80 -14.23
N LEU A 190 -1.48 6.07 -13.64
CA LEU A 190 -0.18 6.04 -14.33
C LEU A 190 0.37 4.63 -14.59
N VAL A 191 -0.06 3.62 -13.80
CA VAL A 191 0.43 2.24 -13.93
C VAL A 191 -0.51 1.33 -14.74
N THR A 192 -1.67 1.84 -15.15
CA THR A 192 -2.61 1.19 -16.06
C THR A 192 -2.16 1.37 -17.50
#